data_afacddbd9c79c02fb8725431e3434b81
#
_entry.id   afacddbd9c79c02fb8725431e3434b81
#
_cell.length_a   1.000
_cell.length_b   1.000
_cell.length_c   1.000
_cell.angle_alpha   90.00
_cell.angle_beta   90.00
_cell.angle_gamma   90.00
#
_symmetry.space_group_name_H-M   'P 1'
#
loop_
_entity.id
_entity.type
_entity.pdbx_description
1 polymer ?
#
loop_
_entity_poly.entity_id
_entity_poly.type
_entity_poly.pdbx_seq_one_letter_code
_entity_poly.pdbx_strand_id
1 'polypeptide(L)' 'MNIDTEFNVGDSVCYLSGDNIIYSTINEIIIEISYTADSFLMVYKLSDGLSVPRNNYPQWGKRLFRDKDSLMRYLSES' A
#
# COMPACT_ATOMS: atom_id res chain seq x y z
N MET A 1 10.11 15.58 -11.99
CA MET A 1 9.94 14.20 -11.52
C MET A 1 8.48 13.83 -11.54
N ASN A 2 8.14 12.76 -12.20
CA ASN A 2 6.76 12.25 -12.17
C ASN A 2 6.65 11.15 -11.14
N ILE A 3 5.74 11.33 -10.19
CA ILE A 3 5.48 10.34 -9.15
C ILE A 3 4.10 9.78 -9.40
N ASP A 4 4.06 8.50 -9.80
CA ASP A 4 2.81 7.80 -10.01
C ASP A 4 2.41 7.08 -8.74
N THR A 5 1.20 7.33 -8.26
CA THR A 5 0.64 6.60 -7.13
C THR A 5 -0.21 5.46 -7.67
N GLU A 6 -0.01 4.26 -7.11
CA GLU A 6 -0.81 3.09 -7.46
C GLU A 6 -2.25 3.28 -7.02
N PHE A 7 -2.45 3.97 -5.89
CA PHE A 7 -3.76 4.26 -5.33
C PHE A 7 -3.90 5.75 -5.09
N ASN A 8 -5.13 6.21 -5.00
CA ASN A 8 -5.46 7.60 -4.70
C ASN A 8 -6.18 7.70 -3.36
N VAL A 9 -6.15 8.89 -2.76
CA VAL A 9 -6.93 9.15 -1.54
C VAL A 9 -8.41 8.88 -1.83
N GLY A 10 -9.05 8.13 -0.95
CA GLY A 10 -10.43 7.74 -1.10
C GLY A 10 -10.63 6.36 -1.73
N ASP A 11 -9.57 5.78 -2.29
CA ASP A 11 -9.67 4.45 -2.89
C ASP A 11 -9.87 3.38 -1.82
N SER A 12 -10.70 2.40 -2.14
CA SER A 12 -10.89 1.23 -1.28
C SER A 12 -9.78 0.24 -1.57
N VAL A 13 -9.20 -0.30 -0.51
CA VAL A 13 -8.12 -1.28 -0.62
C VAL A 13 -8.37 -2.41 0.36
N CYS A 14 -7.67 -3.52 0.17
CA CYS A 14 -7.68 -4.61 1.14
C CYS A 14 -6.27 -5.17 1.31
N TYR A 15 -6.05 -5.81 2.44
CA TYR A 15 -4.77 -6.44 2.73
C TYR A 15 -5.00 -7.66 3.62
N LEU A 16 -4.00 -8.53 3.69
CA LEU A 16 -4.06 -9.73 4.50
C LEU A 16 -3.42 -9.46 5.85
N SER A 17 -4.15 -9.77 6.93
CA SER A 17 -3.66 -9.69 8.29
C SER A 17 -3.86 -11.05 8.95
N GLY A 18 -2.77 -11.81 9.10
CA GLY A 18 -2.88 -13.20 9.52
C GLY A 18 -3.68 -13.97 8.48
N ASP A 19 -4.80 -14.56 8.92
CA ASP A 19 -5.69 -15.30 8.03
C ASP A 19 -6.90 -14.49 7.59
N ASN A 20 -6.95 -13.21 7.93
CA ASN A 20 -8.11 -12.36 7.68
C ASN A 20 -7.82 -11.33 6.60
N ILE A 21 -8.82 -11.10 5.75
CA ILE A 21 -8.78 -10.03 4.76
C ILE A 21 -9.40 -8.80 5.38
N ILE A 22 -8.63 -7.72 5.45
CA ILE A 22 -9.06 -6.46 6.06
C ILE A 22 -9.31 -5.46 4.94
N TYR A 23 -10.47 -4.82 4.98
CA TYR A 23 -10.86 -3.79 4.01
C TYR A 23 -10.67 -2.43 4.64
N SER A 24 -10.10 -1.50 3.91
CA SER A 24 -9.86 -0.15 4.40
C SER A 24 -9.90 0.84 3.24
N THR A 25 -9.62 2.10 3.54
CA THR A 25 -9.64 3.17 2.55
C THR A 25 -8.36 3.99 2.70
N ILE A 26 -7.82 4.46 1.59
CA ILE A 26 -6.66 5.34 1.61
C ILE A 26 -7.10 6.71 2.16
N ASN A 27 -6.55 7.08 3.30
CA ASN A 27 -6.88 8.35 3.96
C ASN A 27 -5.91 9.45 3.58
N GLU A 28 -4.63 9.10 3.44
CA GLU A 28 -3.58 10.07 3.15
C GLU A 28 -2.42 9.36 2.43
N ILE A 29 -1.76 10.09 1.56
CA ILE A 29 -0.54 9.60 0.91
C ILE A 29 0.58 10.56 1.28
N ILE A 30 1.64 10.03 1.90
CA ILE A 30 2.79 10.82 2.31
C ILE A 30 3.96 10.46 1.40
N ILE A 31 4.57 11.48 0.81
CA ILE A 31 5.72 11.31 -0.07
C ILE A 31 6.88 12.10 0.54
N GLU A 32 7.96 11.40 0.88
CA GLU A 32 9.18 12.03 1.37
C GLU A 32 10.25 11.91 0.31
N ILE A 33 10.83 13.04 -0.06
CA ILE A 33 11.85 13.10 -1.09
C ILE A 33 13.21 13.33 -0.42
N SER A 34 14.17 12.47 -0.76
CA SER A 34 15.53 12.59 -0.27
C SER A 34 16.41 13.26 -1.32
N TYR A 35 16.97 14.41 -0.97
CA TYR A 35 17.84 15.14 -1.88
C TYR A 35 19.19 14.46 -2.08
N THR A 36 19.67 13.77 -1.04
CA THR A 36 20.99 13.16 -1.08
C THR A 36 21.02 11.82 -1.76
N ALA A 37 19.90 11.09 -1.73
CA ALA A 37 19.80 9.75 -2.28
C ALA A 37 19.10 9.71 -3.64
N ASP A 38 18.61 10.84 -4.13
CA ASP A 38 17.85 10.95 -5.38
C ASP A 38 16.73 9.93 -5.44
N SER A 39 16.04 9.74 -4.32
CA SER A 39 14.98 8.77 -4.17
C SER A 39 13.83 9.35 -3.36
N PHE A 40 12.73 8.62 -3.32
CA PHE A 40 11.60 9.02 -2.50
C PHE A 40 10.99 7.83 -1.80
N LEU A 41 10.33 8.11 -0.67
CA LEU A 41 9.56 7.12 0.08
C LEU A 41 8.09 7.50 -0.02
N MET A 42 7.25 6.54 -0.33
CA MET A 42 5.81 6.76 -0.40
C MET A 42 5.13 5.87 0.64
N VAL A 43 4.27 6.48 1.44
CA VAL A 43 3.54 5.77 2.50
C VAL A 43 2.05 6.03 2.32
N TYR A 44 1.27 4.96 2.30
CA TYR A 44 -0.19 5.04 2.30
C TYR A 44 -0.69 4.94 3.74
N LYS A 45 -1.45 5.95 4.17
CA LYS A 45 -2.10 5.92 5.49
C LYS A 45 -3.55 5.55 5.30
N LEU A 46 -3.97 4.50 5.99
CA LEU A 46 -5.31 3.96 5.87
C LEU A 46 -6.20 4.50 6.97
N SER A 47 -7.51 4.42 6.75
CA SER A 47 -8.49 4.93 7.70
C SER A 47 -8.49 4.16 9.02
N ASP A 48 -7.97 2.93 9.03
CA ASP A 48 -7.86 2.13 10.25
C ASP A 48 -6.59 2.44 11.06
N GLY A 49 -5.78 3.41 10.60
CA GLY A 49 -4.57 3.81 11.30
C GLY A 49 -3.30 3.13 10.83
N LEU A 50 -3.41 2.16 9.93
CA LEU A 50 -2.25 1.46 9.40
C LEU A 50 -1.50 2.33 8.39
N SER A 51 -0.17 2.31 8.44
CA SER A 51 0.68 2.96 7.46
C SER A 51 1.46 1.89 6.69
N VAL A 52 1.37 1.92 5.36
CA VAL A 52 1.98 0.90 4.51
C VAL A 52 2.95 1.56 3.55
N PRO A 53 4.27 1.38 3.73
CA PRO A 53 5.26 1.93 2.79
C PRO A 53 5.22 1.15 1.48
N ARG A 54 5.08 1.86 0.38
CA ARG A 54 4.96 1.23 -0.93
C ARG A 54 6.24 0.48 -1.33
N ASN A 55 7.39 1.08 -1.06
CA ASN A 55 8.66 0.55 -1.55
C ASN A 55 9.16 -0.65 -0.76
N ASN A 56 8.51 -0.99 0.35
CA ASN A 56 8.97 -2.05 1.24
C ASN A 56 7.92 -3.15 1.42
N TYR A 57 6.99 -3.30 0.48
CA TYR A 57 5.92 -4.28 0.59
C TYR A 57 6.41 -5.69 0.95
N PRO A 58 7.41 -6.24 0.25
CA PRO A 58 7.86 -7.60 0.57
C PRO A 58 8.43 -7.72 1.97
N GLN A 59 9.15 -6.69 2.43
CA GLN A 59 9.79 -6.71 3.74
C GLN A 59 8.79 -6.63 4.89
N TRP A 60 7.71 -5.89 4.67
CA TRP A 60 6.70 -5.68 5.70
C TRP A 60 5.65 -6.79 5.72
N GLY A 61 5.63 -7.63 4.71
CA GLY A 61 4.65 -8.69 4.60
C GLY A 61 3.23 -8.21 4.41
N LYS A 62 3.06 -6.91 4.17
CA LYS A 62 1.76 -6.32 3.92
C LYS A 62 1.77 -5.63 2.59
N ARG A 63 0.79 -5.95 1.78
CA ARG A 63 0.63 -5.35 0.46
C ARG A 63 -0.84 -4.99 0.28
N LEU A 64 -1.07 -3.80 -0.28
CA LEU A 64 -2.42 -3.34 -0.55
C LEU A 64 -2.88 -3.84 -1.91
N PHE A 65 -4.13 -4.28 -1.96
CA PHE A 65 -4.77 -4.74 -3.18
C PHE A 65 -6.03 -3.94 -3.42
N ARG A 66 -6.36 -3.77 -4.68
CA ARG A 66 -7.52 -2.98 -5.09
C ARG A 66 -8.82 -3.66 -4.69
N ASP A 67 -8.83 -4.99 -4.72
CA ASP A 67 -10.00 -5.77 -4.37
C ASP A 67 -9.59 -7.17 -3.91
N LYS A 68 -10.59 -7.93 -3.44
CA LYS A 68 -10.36 -9.29 -2.95
C LYS A 68 -9.83 -10.20 -4.05
N ASP A 69 -10.33 -10.06 -5.27
CA ASP A 69 -9.93 -10.92 -6.37
C ASP A 69 -8.44 -10.76 -6.68
N SER A 70 -7.94 -9.53 -6.65
CA SER A 70 -6.51 -9.27 -6.86
C SER A 70 -5.67 -9.90 -5.76
N LEU A 71 -6.12 -9.81 -4.51
CA LEU A 71 -5.43 -10.41 -3.37
C LEU A 71 -5.41 -11.94 -3.50
N MET A 72 -6.53 -12.54 -3.84
CA MET A 72 -6.62 -14.00 -3.98
C MET A 72 -5.75 -14.50 -5.13
N ARG A 73 -5.68 -13.75 -6.22
CA ARG A 73 -4.83 -14.09 -7.36
C ARG A 73 -3.36 -14.07 -6.94
N TYR A 74 -2.95 -13.05 -6.19
CA TYR A 74 -1.59 -12.95 -5.69
C TYR A 74 -1.24 -14.16 -4.83
N LEU A 75 -2.13 -14.57 -3.93
CA LEU A 75 -1.89 -15.71 -3.05
C LEU A 75 -1.80 -17.02 -3.83
N SER A 76 -2.58 -17.17 -4.91
CA SER A 76 -2.56 -18.40 -5.69
C SER A 76 -1.32 -18.50 -6.58
N GLU A 77 -0.68 -17.39 -6.88
CA GLU A 77 0.52 -17.35 -7.71
C GLU A 77 1.82 -17.49 -6.90
N SER A 78 1.74 -17.37 -5.60
CA SER A 78 2.92 -17.38 -4.73
C SER A 78 3.34 -18.78 -4.26
#